data_284f658facbb2d625877d4e5a10b3dd1
#
_entry.id   284f658facbb2d625877d4e5a10b3dd1
#
_cell.length_a   1.000
_cell.length_b   1.000
_cell.length_c   1.000
_cell.angle_alpha   90.00
_cell.angle_beta   90.00
_cell.angle_gamma   90.00
#
_symmetry.space_group_name_H-M   'P 1'
#
loop_
_entity.id
_entity.type
_entity.pdbx_description
1 polymer ?
#
loop_
_entity_poly.entity_id
_entity_poly.type
_entity_poly.pdbx_seq_one_letter_code
_entity_poly.pdbx_strand_id
1 'polypeptide(L)'
;MEIRKRTIFKISVALITIFLLWKAFLNYDNKLLSVASNLGEISGIEFDKDGNLWAINDSGNSTEIHQIDSTGHIYRSVEITNAKNIDWEDLTQDDFGHFFIGDFGNNSNKRRDLTIYKIENPIDLKTTETEAEIIRFKFNDQDLGNSNDSIKNFDMEAFIFYKGRLYLFTKNRTKPFDGYTNLYRMEDYASNQKAQKVSRFKTCKSGKYQCWITGAAISPNRKTLALLGSNRIWIFKNWKGDDFFSGEVSDIDLGLITQKEAITFMNDSLIVIADEKFWGIGGNLYTYPIE
;
A
#
# COMPACT_ATOMS: atom_id res chain seq x y z
N MET A 1 22.04 29.61 37.68
CA MET A 1 20.65 29.16 37.36
C MET A 1 20.54 28.63 35.93
N GLU A 2 21.21 29.22 34.97
CA GLU A 2 21.17 28.84 33.57
C GLU A 2 21.83 27.47 33.25
N ILE A 3 22.96 27.13 33.88
CA ILE A 3 23.67 25.85 33.71
C ILE A 3 22.77 24.68 34.13
N ARG A 4 22.01 24.84 35.22
CA ARG A 4 21.10 23.81 35.74
C ARG A 4 19.91 23.56 34.78
N LYS A 5 19.41 24.61 34.11
CA LYS A 5 18.34 24.48 33.09
C LYS A 5 18.82 23.75 31.84
N ARG A 6 20.03 24.04 31.36
CA ARG A 6 20.65 23.33 30.22
C ARG A 6 20.91 21.86 30.48
N THR A 7 21.32 21.52 31.72
CA THR A 7 21.57 20.14 32.12
C THR A 7 20.25 19.36 32.19
N ILE A 8 19.19 19.94 32.80
CA ILE A 8 17.86 19.32 32.89
C ILE A 8 17.30 19.10 31.46
N PHE A 9 17.41 20.09 30.57
CA PHE A 9 16.96 19.95 29.18
C PHE A 9 17.68 18.81 28.45
N LYS A 10 19.01 18.69 28.57
CA LYS A 10 19.77 17.59 27.96
C LYS A 10 19.37 16.22 28.51
N ILE A 11 19.12 16.10 29.81
CA ILE A 11 18.64 14.86 30.44
C ILE A 11 17.24 14.51 29.94
N SER A 12 16.34 15.48 29.83
CA SER A 12 14.99 15.25 29.31
C SER A 12 15.01 14.81 27.86
N VAL A 13 15.86 15.40 27.01
CA VAL A 13 16.02 14.98 25.60
C VAL A 13 16.57 13.57 25.53
N ALA A 14 17.61 13.24 26.33
CA ALA A 14 18.17 11.89 26.36
C ALA A 14 17.14 10.82 26.80
N LEU A 15 16.33 11.12 27.82
CA LEU A 15 15.29 10.21 28.31
C LEU A 15 14.18 10.02 27.26
N ILE A 16 13.77 11.07 26.56
CA ILE A 16 12.81 10.99 25.46
C ILE A 16 13.40 10.13 24.31
N THR A 17 14.65 10.34 23.98
CA THR A 17 15.34 9.55 22.92
C THR A 17 15.43 8.07 23.32
N ILE A 18 15.80 7.77 24.58
CA ILE A 18 15.85 6.40 25.09
C ILE A 18 14.46 5.75 25.09
N PHE A 19 13.41 6.50 25.49
CA PHE A 19 12.04 6.03 25.48
C PHE A 19 11.54 5.75 24.05
N LEU A 20 11.89 6.61 23.08
CA LEU A 20 11.54 6.41 21.68
C LEU A 20 12.29 5.20 21.09
N LEU A 21 13.58 5.03 21.41
CA LEU A 21 14.35 3.86 21.02
C LEU A 21 13.82 2.57 21.67
N TRP A 22 13.39 2.63 22.93
CA TRP A 22 12.79 1.50 23.62
C TRP A 22 11.42 1.12 23.01
N LYS A 23 10.57 2.11 22.69
CA LYS A 23 9.33 1.87 21.94
C LYS A 23 9.60 1.30 20.55
N ALA A 24 10.63 1.78 19.86
CA ALA A 24 11.07 1.22 18.60
C ALA A 24 11.47 -0.26 18.73
N PHE A 25 12.17 -0.58 19.79
CA PHE A 25 12.58 -1.96 20.09
C PHE A 25 11.39 -2.87 20.41
N LEU A 26 10.39 -2.39 21.14
CA LEU A 26 9.18 -3.16 21.46
C LEU A 26 8.31 -3.45 20.24
N ASN A 27 8.30 -2.58 19.22
CA ASN A 27 7.55 -2.82 17.99
C ASN A 27 8.26 -3.76 17.00
N TYR A 28 9.48 -4.21 17.30
CA TYR A 28 10.16 -5.26 16.55
C TYR A 28 9.63 -6.67 16.84
N ASP A 29 8.76 -6.83 17.85
CA ASP A 29 8.21 -8.14 18.23
C ASP A 29 7.38 -8.81 17.11
N ASN A 30 6.83 -8.01 16.19
CA ASN A 30 6.06 -8.50 15.04
C ASN A 30 6.89 -8.65 13.75
N LYS A 31 8.20 -8.38 13.82
CA LYS A 31 9.05 -8.53 12.65
C LYS A 31 9.21 -9.99 12.27
N LEU A 32 8.83 -10.33 11.05
CA LEU A 32 8.98 -11.66 10.47
C LEU A 32 10.41 -11.84 9.93
N LEU A 33 10.85 -10.97 9.02
CA LEU A 33 12.17 -11.01 8.41
C LEU A 33 12.55 -9.65 7.80
N SER A 34 13.83 -9.48 7.41
CA SER A 34 14.29 -8.37 6.57
C SER A 34 14.30 -8.80 5.10
N VAL A 35 13.92 -7.90 4.21
CA VAL A 35 13.99 -8.16 2.76
C VAL A 35 15.36 -7.81 2.21
N ALA A 36 15.69 -8.39 1.06
CA ALA A 36 16.93 -8.11 0.34
C ALA A 36 17.06 -6.63 -0.03
N SER A 37 18.31 -6.14 -0.16
CA SER A 37 18.56 -4.71 -0.39
C SER A 37 18.01 -4.18 -1.72
N ASN A 38 17.80 -5.03 -2.71
CA ASN A 38 17.16 -4.70 -3.99
C ASN A 38 15.62 -4.67 -3.94
N LEU A 39 15.03 -4.96 -2.77
CA LEU A 39 13.62 -4.73 -2.43
C LEU A 39 13.48 -3.57 -1.43
N GLY A 40 14.42 -2.63 -1.45
CA GLY A 40 14.43 -1.52 -0.50
C GLY A 40 13.30 -0.50 -0.68
N GLU A 41 12.69 -0.46 -1.85
CA GLU A 41 11.56 0.42 -2.21
C GLU A 41 10.29 -0.40 -2.48
N ILE A 42 10.04 -1.40 -1.62
CA ILE A 42 8.91 -2.32 -1.73
C ILE A 42 7.58 -1.56 -1.53
N SER A 43 6.75 -1.51 -2.58
CA SER A 43 5.48 -0.78 -2.59
C SER A 43 4.24 -1.68 -2.59
N GLY A 44 4.34 -2.91 -3.11
CA GLY A 44 3.22 -3.86 -3.14
C GLY A 44 3.66 -5.30 -2.85
N ILE A 45 2.83 -6.05 -2.13
CA ILE A 45 3.03 -7.49 -1.87
C ILE A 45 1.71 -8.26 -2.03
N GLU A 46 1.80 -9.50 -2.55
CA GLU A 46 0.63 -10.39 -2.64
C GLU A 46 1.07 -11.86 -2.59
N PHE A 47 0.25 -12.72 -1.96
CA PHE A 47 0.47 -14.15 -1.99
C PHE A 47 -0.19 -14.76 -3.23
N ASP A 48 0.51 -15.67 -3.90
CA ASP A 48 -0.12 -16.48 -4.93
C ASP A 48 -0.95 -17.64 -4.33
N LYS A 49 -1.63 -18.40 -5.21
CA LYS A 49 -2.46 -19.55 -4.82
C LYS A 49 -1.69 -20.67 -4.11
N ASP A 50 -0.37 -20.73 -4.28
CA ASP A 50 0.51 -21.75 -3.69
C ASP A 50 1.17 -21.26 -2.38
N GLY A 51 0.86 -20.01 -1.96
CA GLY A 51 1.36 -19.38 -0.75
C GLY A 51 2.74 -18.75 -0.88
N ASN A 52 3.24 -18.52 -2.10
CA ASN A 52 4.48 -17.76 -2.31
C ASN A 52 4.19 -16.27 -2.25
N LEU A 53 5.06 -15.52 -1.60
CA LEU A 53 4.97 -14.08 -1.53
C LEU A 53 5.65 -13.42 -2.72
N TRP A 54 4.93 -12.57 -3.42
CA TRP A 54 5.41 -11.76 -4.52
C TRP A 54 5.44 -10.29 -4.12
N ALA A 55 6.40 -9.54 -4.66
CA ALA A 55 6.60 -8.13 -4.36
C ALA A 55 6.97 -7.32 -5.61
N ILE A 56 6.66 -6.05 -5.57
CA ILE A 56 7.09 -5.03 -6.53
C ILE A 56 7.82 -3.90 -5.81
N ASN A 57 8.68 -3.19 -6.53
CA ASN A 57 9.28 -1.94 -6.09
C ASN A 57 8.60 -0.73 -6.73
N ASP A 58 8.66 0.40 -6.03
CA ASP A 58 8.18 1.71 -6.45
C ASP A 58 8.94 2.26 -7.68
N SER A 59 8.65 3.50 -8.01
CA SER A 59 9.15 4.26 -9.18
C SER A 59 10.67 4.20 -9.36
N GLY A 60 11.10 4.18 -10.65
CA GLY A 60 12.53 4.18 -11.00
C GLY A 60 13.22 2.82 -10.91
N ASN A 61 12.54 1.77 -10.48
CA ASN A 61 13.01 0.40 -10.48
C ASN A 61 12.64 -0.34 -11.79
N SER A 62 13.11 -1.59 -11.93
CA SER A 62 12.79 -2.46 -13.07
C SER A 62 11.29 -2.77 -13.16
N THR A 63 10.84 -3.22 -14.33
CA THR A 63 9.47 -3.70 -14.56
C THR A 63 9.31 -5.16 -14.19
N GLU A 64 9.74 -5.53 -12.97
CA GLU A 64 9.77 -6.91 -12.49
C GLU A 64 8.87 -7.10 -11.27
N ILE A 65 8.26 -8.28 -11.22
CA ILE A 65 7.66 -8.82 -10.00
C ILE A 65 8.60 -9.88 -9.42
N HIS A 66 8.82 -9.83 -8.11
CA HIS A 66 9.82 -10.64 -7.41
C HIS A 66 9.17 -11.61 -6.43
N GLN A 67 9.47 -12.90 -6.55
CA GLN A 67 9.14 -13.89 -5.54
C GLN A 67 10.15 -13.81 -4.39
N ILE A 68 9.66 -13.67 -3.16
CA ILE A 68 10.46 -13.61 -1.93
C ILE A 68 10.48 -14.98 -1.25
N ASP A 69 11.66 -15.49 -0.91
CA ASP A 69 11.80 -16.73 -0.16
C ASP A 69 11.60 -16.51 1.37
N SER A 70 11.59 -17.60 2.12
CA SER A 70 11.40 -17.58 3.59
C SER A 70 12.54 -16.89 4.37
N THR A 71 13.61 -16.49 3.69
CA THR A 71 14.75 -15.76 4.26
C THR A 71 14.75 -14.27 3.87
N GLY A 72 13.79 -13.83 3.03
CA GLY A 72 13.66 -12.47 2.57
C GLY A 72 14.47 -12.14 1.33
N HIS A 73 15.03 -13.15 0.65
CA HIS A 73 15.76 -12.96 -0.59
C HIS A 73 14.86 -13.17 -1.81
N ILE A 74 15.23 -12.55 -2.94
CA ILE A 74 14.57 -12.81 -4.21
C ILE A 74 14.95 -14.23 -4.68
N TYR A 75 13.93 -15.08 -4.76
CA TYR A 75 14.06 -16.44 -5.31
C TYR A 75 13.94 -16.43 -6.83
N ARG A 76 13.01 -15.61 -7.37
CA ARG A 76 12.72 -15.49 -8.80
C ARG A 76 12.20 -14.09 -9.11
N SER A 77 12.56 -13.60 -10.31
CA SER A 77 11.96 -12.39 -10.89
C SER A 77 11.31 -12.71 -12.22
N VAL A 78 10.23 -11.99 -12.54
CA VAL A 78 9.56 -12.04 -13.84
C VAL A 78 9.45 -10.62 -14.36
N GLU A 79 10.04 -10.35 -15.52
CA GLU A 79 9.97 -9.07 -16.23
C GLU A 79 8.66 -8.94 -17.00
N ILE A 80 8.03 -7.77 -16.94
CA ILE A 80 6.84 -7.43 -17.73
C ILE A 80 7.31 -6.55 -18.88
N THR A 81 7.55 -7.16 -20.04
CA THR A 81 8.29 -6.57 -21.16
C THR A 81 7.61 -5.39 -21.85
N ASN A 82 6.28 -5.30 -21.76
CA ASN A 82 5.48 -4.21 -22.32
C ASN A 82 5.01 -3.18 -21.26
N ALA A 83 5.50 -3.29 -20.02
CA ALA A 83 5.20 -2.36 -18.94
C ALA A 83 6.21 -1.21 -18.85
N LYS A 84 5.86 -0.22 -18.02
CA LYS A 84 6.76 0.83 -17.53
C LYS A 84 6.53 0.95 -16.03
N ASN A 85 7.59 1.12 -15.26
CA ASN A 85 7.48 1.52 -13.86
C ASN A 85 7.66 3.05 -13.79
N ILE A 86 6.52 3.76 -13.86
CA ILE A 86 6.51 5.23 -13.69
C ILE A 86 6.34 5.55 -12.21
N ASP A 87 5.39 4.85 -11.56
CA ASP A 87 5.06 5.03 -10.14
C ASP A 87 4.22 3.81 -9.68
N TRP A 88 4.89 2.65 -9.53
CA TRP A 88 4.23 1.40 -9.11
C TRP A 88 3.99 1.44 -7.61
N GLU A 89 2.75 1.26 -7.20
CA GLU A 89 2.33 1.51 -5.82
C GLU A 89 1.81 0.26 -5.11
N ASP A 90 1.04 -0.60 -5.77
CA ASP A 90 0.38 -1.72 -5.10
C ASP A 90 0.18 -2.92 -6.03
N LEU A 91 -0.09 -4.08 -5.42
CA LEU A 91 -0.23 -5.38 -6.06
C LEU A 91 -1.46 -6.10 -5.51
N THR A 92 -2.29 -6.67 -6.39
CA THR A 92 -3.45 -7.49 -5.99
C THR A 92 -3.69 -8.60 -7.00
N GLN A 93 -4.55 -9.58 -6.67
CA GLN A 93 -4.91 -10.64 -7.62
C GLN A 93 -6.42 -10.91 -7.67
N ASP A 94 -6.88 -11.46 -8.82
CA ASP A 94 -8.24 -11.91 -9.01
C ASP A 94 -8.47 -13.34 -8.48
N ASP A 95 -9.72 -13.81 -8.58
CA ASP A 95 -10.10 -15.15 -8.13
C ASP A 95 -9.55 -16.28 -9.04
N PHE A 96 -8.97 -15.93 -10.19
CA PHE A 96 -8.33 -16.86 -11.14
C PHE A 96 -6.81 -16.91 -10.96
N GLY A 97 -6.24 -16.01 -10.14
CA GLY A 97 -4.82 -15.93 -9.86
C GLY A 97 -4.05 -14.99 -10.80
N HIS A 98 -4.72 -14.20 -11.66
CA HIS A 98 -4.03 -13.13 -12.38
C HIS A 98 -3.60 -12.04 -11.42
N PHE A 99 -2.39 -11.52 -11.59
CA PHE A 99 -1.88 -10.41 -10.81
C PHE A 99 -2.15 -9.08 -11.50
N PHE A 100 -2.45 -8.08 -10.71
CA PHE A 100 -2.62 -6.70 -11.15
C PHE A 100 -1.58 -5.83 -10.47
N ILE A 101 -0.86 -5.02 -11.24
CA ILE A 101 0.19 -4.12 -10.78
C ILE A 101 -0.27 -2.70 -11.07
N GLY A 102 -0.35 -1.88 -10.03
CA GLY A 102 -0.84 -0.52 -10.11
C GLY A 102 0.27 0.49 -10.40
N ASP A 103 0.42 0.94 -11.66
CA ASP A 103 1.25 2.09 -12.06
C ASP A 103 0.40 3.37 -12.04
N PHE A 104 0.07 3.82 -10.84
CA PHE A 104 -0.91 4.87 -10.67
C PHE A 104 -0.58 5.93 -9.62
N GLY A 105 0.59 5.88 -9.01
CA GLY A 105 1.08 6.93 -8.14
C GLY A 105 1.00 8.29 -8.83
N ASN A 106 0.56 9.31 -8.13
CA ASN A 106 0.23 10.59 -8.72
C ASN A 106 0.40 11.74 -7.71
N ASN A 107 1.52 11.78 -7.05
CA ASN A 107 1.89 12.73 -5.99
C ASN A 107 1.55 14.19 -6.35
N SER A 108 1.72 14.57 -7.61
CA SER A 108 1.39 15.92 -8.10
C SER A 108 -0.09 16.11 -8.48
N ASN A 109 -0.87 15.01 -8.55
CA ASN A 109 -2.23 14.94 -9.07
C ASN A 109 -2.37 15.42 -10.53
N LYS A 110 -1.34 15.22 -11.37
CA LYS A 110 -1.28 15.70 -12.75
C LYS A 110 -1.13 14.61 -13.80
N ARG A 111 -0.89 13.36 -13.38
CA ARG A 111 -0.74 12.22 -14.30
C ARG A 111 -2.04 12.00 -15.08
N ARG A 112 -1.88 11.59 -16.36
CA ARG A 112 -2.96 11.31 -17.31
C ARG A 112 -2.89 9.90 -17.87
N ASP A 113 -1.87 9.17 -17.48
CA ASP A 113 -1.46 7.85 -17.96
C ASP A 113 -1.54 6.79 -16.85
N LEU A 114 -2.49 6.95 -15.92
CA LEU A 114 -2.70 5.97 -14.85
C LEU A 114 -3.02 4.61 -15.47
N THR A 115 -2.26 3.60 -15.06
CA THR A 115 -2.28 2.28 -15.70
C THR A 115 -2.31 1.19 -14.65
N ILE A 116 -2.98 0.09 -14.96
CA ILE A 116 -2.89 -1.17 -14.23
C ILE A 116 -2.46 -2.23 -15.24
N TYR A 117 -1.43 -2.99 -14.90
CA TYR A 117 -0.91 -4.11 -15.68
C TYR A 117 -1.48 -5.40 -15.12
N LYS A 118 -2.25 -6.15 -15.93
CA LYS A 118 -2.76 -7.47 -15.58
C LYS A 118 -1.90 -8.53 -16.24
N ILE A 119 -1.35 -9.45 -15.44
CA ILE A 119 -0.51 -10.56 -15.91
C ILE A 119 -1.07 -11.91 -15.47
N GLU A 120 -0.70 -12.97 -16.16
CA GLU A 120 -0.87 -14.35 -15.71
C GLU A 120 -0.22 -14.55 -14.33
N ASN A 121 -0.67 -15.56 -13.58
CA ASN A 121 -0.03 -15.88 -12.30
C ASN A 121 1.47 -16.16 -12.52
N PRO A 122 2.38 -15.38 -11.90
CA PRO A 122 3.81 -15.52 -12.14
C PRO A 122 4.36 -16.91 -11.80
N ILE A 123 3.71 -17.67 -10.90
CA ILE A 123 4.15 -19.04 -10.57
C ILE A 123 3.89 -20.02 -11.73
N ASP A 124 2.88 -19.78 -12.55
CA ASP A 124 2.51 -20.64 -13.66
C ASP A 124 3.38 -20.38 -14.92
N LEU A 125 4.13 -19.26 -14.94
CA LEU A 125 5.00 -18.90 -16.08
C LEU A 125 6.25 -19.79 -16.14
N LYS A 126 6.55 -20.31 -17.33
CA LYS A 126 7.76 -21.12 -17.61
C LYS A 126 8.98 -20.28 -17.93
N THR A 127 8.79 -18.97 -18.18
CA THR A 127 9.81 -17.99 -18.53
C THR A 127 9.98 -16.97 -17.41
N THR A 128 11.03 -16.17 -17.50
CA THR A 128 11.27 -15.01 -16.63
C THR A 128 10.76 -13.71 -17.24
N GLU A 129 9.95 -13.80 -18.28
CA GLU A 129 9.36 -12.68 -19.01
C GLU A 129 7.89 -12.96 -19.29
N THR A 130 7.07 -11.91 -19.28
CA THR A 130 5.65 -11.94 -19.65
C THR A 130 5.22 -10.61 -20.26
N GLU A 131 4.06 -10.59 -20.92
CA GLU A 131 3.38 -9.37 -21.34
C GLU A 131 2.11 -9.20 -20.53
N ALA A 132 1.76 -7.93 -20.24
CA ALA A 132 0.55 -7.58 -19.51
C ALA A 132 -0.59 -7.18 -20.46
N GLU A 133 -1.81 -7.47 -20.06
CA GLU A 133 -2.97 -6.70 -20.51
C GLU A 133 -2.93 -5.31 -19.84
N ILE A 134 -3.14 -4.26 -20.65
CA ILE A 134 -2.99 -2.87 -20.18
C ILE A 134 -4.34 -2.24 -19.96
N ILE A 135 -4.66 -1.90 -18.72
CA ILE A 135 -5.86 -1.20 -18.30
C ILE A 135 -5.51 0.26 -18.01
N ARG A 136 -5.96 1.19 -18.88
CA ARG A 136 -5.75 2.63 -18.66
C ARG A 136 -6.98 3.26 -18.06
N PHE A 137 -6.78 4.19 -17.15
CA PHE A 137 -7.91 4.86 -16.53
C PHE A 137 -7.65 6.33 -16.18
N LYS A 138 -8.71 7.03 -15.89
CA LYS A 138 -8.75 8.35 -15.25
C LYS A 138 -9.91 8.41 -14.28
N PHE A 139 -9.90 9.33 -13.36
CA PHE A 139 -11.02 9.54 -12.46
C PHE A 139 -12.17 10.27 -13.18
N ASN A 140 -13.41 9.92 -12.86
CA ASN A 140 -14.59 10.54 -13.47
C ASN A 140 -14.82 11.98 -12.98
N ASP A 141 -14.28 12.33 -11.80
CA ASP A 141 -14.46 13.60 -11.10
C ASP A 141 -13.17 14.45 -10.99
N GLN A 142 -12.06 14.04 -11.64
CA GLN A 142 -10.82 14.81 -11.68
C GLN A 142 -10.83 15.83 -12.82
N ASP A 143 -10.69 17.11 -12.48
CA ASP A 143 -10.42 18.19 -13.44
C ASP A 143 -8.92 18.47 -13.53
N LEU A 144 -8.27 17.95 -14.56
CA LEU A 144 -6.84 18.12 -14.80
C LEU A 144 -6.47 19.54 -15.27
N GLY A 145 -7.43 20.39 -15.59
CA GLY A 145 -7.25 21.81 -15.89
C GLY A 145 -7.18 22.70 -14.64
N ASN A 146 -7.64 22.18 -13.50
CA ASN A 146 -7.70 22.91 -12.25
C ASN A 146 -6.51 22.56 -11.35
N SER A 147 -5.67 23.54 -11.04
CA SER A 147 -4.50 23.39 -10.17
C SER A 147 -4.80 23.67 -8.68
N ASN A 148 -6.06 23.74 -8.28
CA ASN A 148 -6.43 24.03 -6.91
C ASN A 148 -6.03 22.88 -5.96
N ASP A 149 -5.14 23.16 -5.03
CA ASP A 149 -4.64 22.19 -4.03
C ASP A 149 -5.74 21.63 -3.12
N SER A 150 -6.87 22.34 -2.97
CA SER A 150 -8.01 21.88 -2.15
C SER A 150 -8.76 20.68 -2.72
N ILE A 151 -8.47 20.27 -3.95
CA ILE A 151 -9.09 19.12 -4.61
C ILE A 151 -8.08 18.03 -5.00
N LYS A 152 -6.85 18.08 -4.46
CA LYS A 152 -5.78 17.08 -4.71
C LYS A 152 -6.00 15.81 -3.88
N ASN A 153 -6.96 14.98 -4.27
CA ASN A 153 -7.22 13.67 -3.68
C ASN A 153 -7.37 12.61 -4.79
N PHE A 154 -6.35 12.54 -5.68
CA PHE A 154 -6.25 11.66 -6.83
C PHE A 154 -4.87 11.01 -6.94
N ASP A 155 -4.10 11.04 -5.86
CA ASP A 155 -2.91 10.24 -5.68
C ASP A 155 -3.33 8.83 -5.30
N MET A 156 -2.97 7.85 -6.11
CA MET A 156 -3.40 6.47 -5.90
C MET A 156 -2.24 5.68 -5.32
N GLU A 157 -2.50 4.91 -4.26
CA GLU A 157 -1.46 4.17 -3.56
C GLU A 157 -1.92 2.75 -3.17
N ALA A 158 -3.20 2.46 -3.38
CA ALA A 158 -3.77 1.22 -2.87
C ALA A 158 -4.94 0.75 -3.72
N PHE A 159 -5.06 -0.55 -3.94
CA PHE A 159 -6.22 -1.14 -4.61
C PHE A 159 -6.41 -2.61 -4.26
N ILE A 160 -7.61 -3.12 -4.51
CA ILE A 160 -7.95 -4.53 -4.36
C ILE A 160 -8.81 -4.99 -5.54
N PHE A 161 -8.77 -6.29 -5.82
CA PHE A 161 -9.77 -6.96 -6.63
C PHE A 161 -10.90 -7.50 -5.74
N TYR A 162 -12.16 -7.22 -6.11
CA TYR A 162 -13.32 -7.73 -5.40
C TYR A 162 -14.50 -7.94 -6.35
N LYS A 163 -15.00 -9.18 -6.43
CA LYS A 163 -16.19 -9.57 -7.21
C LYS A 163 -16.17 -9.07 -8.67
N GLY A 164 -15.07 -9.31 -9.38
CA GLY A 164 -14.93 -8.99 -10.80
C GLY A 164 -14.67 -7.51 -11.09
N ARG A 165 -14.17 -6.74 -10.10
CA ARG A 165 -13.85 -5.32 -10.24
C ARG A 165 -12.63 -4.92 -9.42
N LEU A 166 -12.02 -3.83 -9.84
CA LEU A 166 -10.94 -3.16 -9.11
C LEU A 166 -11.51 -2.01 -8.28
N TYR A 167 -11.07 -1.93 -7.04
CA TYR A 167 -11.44 -0.88 -6.08
C TYR A 167 -10.18 -0.18 -5.60
N LEU A 168 -10.15 1.14 -5.77
CA LEU A 168 -8.97 1.96 -5.62
C LEU A 168 -9.16 2.96 -4.48
N PHE A 169 -8.12 3.17 -3.67
CA PHE A 169 -8.13 4.04 -2.48
C PHE A 169 -7.08 5.13 -2.62
N THR A 170 -7.46 6.39 -2.34
CA THR A 170 -6.57 7.53 -2.56
C THR A 170 -5.73 7.87 -1.34
N LYS A 171 -4.48 8.27 -1.58
CA LYS A 171 -3.63 9.03 -0.66
C LYS A 171 -3.91 10.51 -0.84
N ASN A 172 -4.40 11.15 0.18
CA ASN A 172 -4.91 12.52 0.11
C ASN A 172 -3.81 13.58 0.17
N ARG A 173 -3.67 14.39 -0.89
CA ARG A 173 -2.71 15.50 -0.98
C ARG A 173 -3.35 16.88 -0.87
N THR A 174 -4.64 16.99 -0.48
CA THR A 174 -5.36 18.26 -0.37
C THR A 174 -4.71 19.24 0.61
N LYS A 175 -4.87 20.53 0.36
CA LYS A 175 -4.41 21.61 1.23
C LYS A 175 -5.51 22.66 1.39
N PRO A 176 -6.00 22.90 2.64
CA PRO A 176 -5.63 22.21 3.88
C PRO A 176 -6.03 20.73 3.84
N PHE A 177 -5.29 19.88 4.57
CA PHE A 177 -5.58 18.45 4.63
C PHE A 177 -6.93 18.20 5.31
N ASP A 178 -7.85 17.49 4.63
CA ASP A 178 -9.21 17.24 5.11
C ASP A 178 -9.41 15.85 5.72
N GLY A 179 -8.42 14.95 5.59
CA GLY A 179 -8.39 13.63 6.22
C GLY A 179 -9.23 12.56 5.53
N TYR A 180 -9.66 12.76 4.28
CA TYR A 180 -10.47 11.76 3.57
C TYR A 180 -9.65 10.97 2.56
N THR A 181 -9.81 9.64 2.55
CA THR A 181 -9.53 8.78 1.39
C THR A 181 -10.82 8.62 0.58
N ASN A 182 -10.70 8.59 -0.74
CA ASN A 182 -11.80 8.28 -1.64
C ASN A 182 -11.70 6.82 -2.08
N LEU A 183 -12.86 6.18 -2.23
CA LEU A 183 -13.03 4.87 -2.84
C LEU A 183 -13.56 5.05 -4.25
N TYR A 184 -12.84 4.48 -5.22
CA TYR A 184 -13.27 4.38 -6.63
C TYR A 184 -13.40 2.92 -7.02
N ARG A 185 -14.18 2.65 -8.07
CA ARG A 185 -14.29 1.33 -8.69
C ARG A 185 -14.17 1.43 -10.21
N MET A 186 -13.69 0.37 -10.83
CA MET A 186 -13.60 0.19 -12.27
C MET A 186 -13.61 -1.30 -12.64
N GLU A 187 -13.76 -1.60 -13.92
CA GLU A 187 -13.71 -2.97 -14.42
C GLU A 187 -12.26 -3.47 -14.51
N ASP A 188 -12.06 -4.79 -14.54
CA ASP A 188 -10.76 -5.48 -14.48
C ASP A 188 -10.19 -5.92 -15.83
N TYR A 189 -10.73 -5.40 -16.93
CA TYR A 189 -10.33 -5.77 -18.30
C TYR A 189 -9.69 -4.61 -19.07
N ALA A 190 -8.86 -4.97 -20.07
CA ALA A 190 -8.12 -4.01 -20.89
C ALA A 190 -9.04 -3.04 -21.65
N SER A 191 -8.96 -1.76 -21.28
CA SER A 191 -9.70 -0.67 -21.92
C SER A 191 -9.23 0.69 -21.41
N ASN A 192 -9.77 1.78 -21.98
CA ASN A 192 -9.64 3.13 -21.41
C ASN A 192 -10.88 3.43 -20.57
N GLN A 193 -10.73 3.48 -19.27
CA GLN A 193 -11.84 3.56 -18.33
C GLN A 193 -11.93 4.88 -17.58
N LYS A 194 -13.07 5.08 -16.93
CA LYS A 194 -13.29 6.13 -15.94
C LYS A 194 -13.62 5.47 -14.62
N ALA A 195 -12.68 5.53 -13.67
CA ALA A 195 -12.91 5.08 -12.32
C ALA A 195 -14.05 5.90 -11.68
N GLN A 196 -15.06 5.21 -11.19
CA GLN A 196 -16.28 5.81 -10.64
C GLN A 196 -16.14 5.94 -9.13
N LYS A 197 -16.35 7.15 -8.60
CA LYS A 197 -16.36 7.36 -7.15
C LYS A 197 -17.54 6.63 -6.51
N VAL A 198 -17.26 5.84 -5.47
CA VAL A 198 -18.26 5.10 -4.68
C VAL A 198 -18.59 5.87 -3.40
N SER A 199 -17.58 6.13 -2.59
CA SER A 199 -17.72 6.78 -1.28
C SER A 199 -16.39 7.38 -0.81
N ARG A 200 -16.36 7.87 0.42
CA ARG A 200 -15.14 8.35 1.08
C ARG A 200 -15.15 8.03 2.57
N PHE A 201 -13.97 7.84 3.13
CA PHE A 201 -13.79 7.59 4.55
C PHE A 201 -12.84 8.59 5.17
N LYS A 202 -13.13 9.04 6.40
CA LYS A 202 -12.27 9.95 7.13
C LYS A 202 -11.28 9.17 7.98
N THR A 203 -10.06 9.05 7.51
CA THR A 203 -8.98 8.29 8.16
C THR A 203 -8.53 8.92 9.48
N CYS A 204 -8.54 10.25 9.57
CA CYS A 204 -8.27 10.94 10.83
C CYS A 204 -8.66 12.43 10.82
N LYS A 205 -8.44 13.09 11.97
CA LYS A 205 -8.76 14.53 12.17
C LYS A 205 -7.53 15.44 12.12
N SER A 206 -6.31 14.88 12.23
CA SER A 206 -5.07 15.66 12.30
C SER A 206 -3.86 14.81 11.91
N GLY A 207 -2.84 15.43 11.29
CA GLY A 207 -1.58 14.78 11.00
C GLY A 207 -1.60 13.95 9.71
N LYS A 208 -1.39 14.60 8.55
CA LYS A 208 -1.49 13.97 7.22
C LYS A 208 -0.69 12.66 7.09
N TYR A 209 0.52 12.61 7.62
CA TYR A 209 1.40 11.44 7.50
C TYR A 209 0.86 10.17 8.18
N GLN A 210 0.08 10.32 9.26
CA GLN A 210 -0.55 9.21 9.97
C GLN A 210 -1.88 8.78 9.36
N CYS A 211 -2.40 9.56 8.40
CA CYS A 211 -3.75 9.44 7.87
C CYS A 211 -3.78 9.08 6.38
N TRP A 212 -2.63 9.06 5.75
CA TRP A 212 -2.49 8.63 4.37
C TRP A 212 -2.69 7.13 4.27
N ILE A 213 -3.48 6.71 3.28
CA ILE A 213 -3.55 5.31 2.86
C ILE A 213 -2.36 5.06 1.94
N THR A 214 -1.65 3.96 2.19
CA THR A 214 -0.43 3.55 1.50
C THR A 214 -0.49 2.11 1.00
N GLY A 215 -1.55 1.35 1.30
CA GLY A 215 -1.75 0.01 0.81
C GLY A 215 -3.14 -0.50 1.16
N ALA A 216 -3.62 -1.52 0.46
CA ALA A 216 -4.90 -2.16 0.72
C ALA A 216 -4.83 -3.68 0.49
N ALA A 217 -5.56 -4.43 1.29
CA ALA A 217 -5.72 -5.87 1.08
C ALA A 217 -7.12 -6.33 1.46
N ILE A 218 -7.60 -7.38 0.79
CA ILE A 218 -8.84 -8.04 1.14
C ILE A 218 -8.56 -9.49 1.56
N SER A 219 -9.21 -9.94 2.65
CA SER A 219 -9.01 -11.31 3.15
C SER A 219 -9.41 -12.37 2.10
N PRO A 220 -8.81 -13.58 2.13
CA PRO A 220 -9.15 -14.66 1.21
C PRO A 220 -10.64 -14.99 1.18
N ASN A 221 -11.34 -14.94 2.33
CA ASN A 221 -12.79 -15.15 2.42
C ASN A 221 -13.62 -13.95 1.94
N ARG A 222 -12.97 -12.85 1.50
CA ARG A 222 -13.60 -11.61 0.98
C ARG A 222 -14.53 -10.89 1.96
N LYS A 223 -14.32 -11.06 3.29
CA LYS A 223 -15.16 -10.47 4.34
C LYS A 223 -14.48 -9.38 5.15
N THR A 224 -13.16 -9.21 5.01
CA THR A 224 -12.36 -8.22 5.74
C THR A 224 -11.52 -7.42 4.76
N LEU A 225 -11.70 -6.10 4.74
CA LEU A 225 -10.81 -5.17 4.05
C LEU A 225 -9.85 -4.56 5.07
N ALA A 226 -8.57 -4.52 4.74
CA ALA A 226 -7.55 -3.79 5.49
C ALA A 226 -7.01 -2.63 4.64
N LEU A 227 -6.98 -1.42 5.20
CA LEU A 227 -6.29 -0.28 4.62
C LEU A 227 -5.09 0.07 5.50
N LEU A 228 -3.91 0.15 4.89
CA LEU A 228 -2.66 0.46 5.56
C LEU A 228 -2.39 1.97 5.57
N GLY A 229 -1.78 2.44 6.63
CA GLY A 229 -1.13 3.73 6.73
C GLY A 229 0.20 3.59 7.48
N SER A 230 0.97 4.66 7.60
CA SER A 230 2.35 4.63 8.12
C SER A 230 2.50 4.01 9.52
N ASN A 231 1.45 4.06 10.35
CA ASN A 231 1.47 3.49 11.71
C ASN A 231 0.14 2.86 12.15
N ARG A 232 -0.76 2.58 11.21
CA ARG A 232 -2.11 2.09 11.51
C ARG A 232 -2.67 1.26 10.38
N ILE A 233 -3.51 0.27 10.74
CA ILE A 233 -4.38 -0.44 9.81
C ILE A 233 -5.82 -0.14 10.19
N TRP A 234 -6.66 0.23 9.22
CA TRP A 234 -8.11 0.27 9.38
C TRP A 234 -8.70 -1.03 8.84
N ILE A 235 -9.48 -1.72 9.65
CA ILE A 235 -10.15 -2.98 9.33
C ILE A 235 -11.64 -2.72 9.14
N PHE A 236 -12.16 -3.07 7.98
CA PHE A 236 -13.59 -2.94 7.64
C PHE A 236 -14.21 -4.32 7.51
N LYS A 237 -15.39 -4.49 8.12
CA LYS A 237 -16.21 -5.72 8.05
C LYS A 237 -17.68 -5.34 7.86
N ASN A 238 -18.51 -6.30 7.45
CA ASN A 238 -19.97 -6.18 7.40
C ASN A 238 -20.49 -5.01 6.54
N TRP A 239 -19.79 -4.66 5.46
CA TRP A 239 -20.21 -3.58 4.54
C TRP A 239 -21.40 -4.00 3.66
N LYS A 240 -22.08 -3.01 3.08
CA LYS A 240 -23.25 -3.19 2.18
C LYS A 240 -22.81 -3.07 0.71
N GLY A 241 -23.13 -4.10 -0.08
CA GLY A 241 -22.81 -4.12 -1.50
C GLY A 241 -21.30 -4.06 -1.76
N ASP A 242 -20.85 -3.00 -2.37
CA ASP A 242 -19.46 -2.70 -2.70
C ASP A 242 -18.94 -1.39 -2.07
N ASP A 243 -19.72 -0.78 -1.17
CA ASP A 243 -19.28 0.35 -0.36
C ASP A 243 -18.66 -0.16 0.95
N PHE A 244 -17.37 -0.43 0.91
CA PHE A 244 -16.62 -0.92 2.07
C PHE A 244 -16.71 0.02 3.27
N PHE A 245 -16.83 1.33 3.02
CA PHE A 245 -16.89 2.35 4.06
C PHE A 245 -18.26 2.42 4.76
N SER A 246 -19.27 1.72 4.26
CA SER A 246 -20.56 1.53 4.93
C SER A 246 -20.51 0.47 6.05
N GLY A 247 -19.39 -0.25 6.17
CA GLY A 247 -19.19 -1.31 7.16
C GLY A 247 -18.77 -0.81 8.53
N GLU A 248 -18.62 -1.76 9.44
CA GLU A 248 -18.00 -1.54 10.74
C GLU A 248 -16.51 -1.34 10.57
N VAL A 249 -15.93 -0.39 11.31
CA VAL A 249 -14.50 -0.09 11.27
C VAL A 249 -13.87 -0.24 12.64
N SER A 250 -12.76 -0.93 12.70
CA SER A 250 -11.81 -0.94 13.81
C SER A 250 -10.43 -0.57 13.32
N ASP A 251 -9.49 -0.29 14.22
CA ASP A 251 -8.12 0.02 13.84
C ASP A 251 -7.08 -0.66 14.73
N ILE A 252 -5.93 -0.94 14.15
CA ILE A 252 -4.77 -1.52 14.81
C ILE A 252 -3.65 -0.49 14.79
N ASP A 253 -3.16 -0.10 15.97
CA ASP A 253 -1.98 0.79 16.09
C ASP A 253 -0.71 -0.03 15.86
N LEU A 254 0.07 0.34 14.87
CA LEU A 254 1.35 -0.27 14.52
C LEU A 254 2.53 0.39 15.24
N GLY A 255 2.27 1.40 16.07
CA GLY A 255 3.28 2.11 16.86
C GLY A 255 4.10 3.10 16.04
N LEU A 256 5.37 2.79 15.75
CA LEU A 256 6.25 3.71 15.03
C LEU A 256 5.82 3.97 13.60
N ILE A 257 5.94 5.23 13.20
CA ILE A 257 5.82 5.64 11.81
C ILE A 257 7.09 5.20 11.07
N THR A 258 6.92 4.27 10.14
CA THR A 258 7.90 3.95 9.08
C THR A 258 7.19 4.10 7.73
N GLN A 259 7.92 3.97 6.64
CA GLN A 259 7.31 3.92 5.30
C GLN A 259 6.69 2.54 5.06
N LYS A 260 5.57 2.25 5.74
CA LYS A 260 4.77 1.04 5.49
C LYS A 260 3.93 1.29 4.24
N GLU A 261 4.27 0.60 3.17
CA GLU A 261 3.66 0.85 1.85
C GLU A 261 2.92 -0.39 1.31
N ALA A 262 3.25 -1.60 1.77
CA ALA A 262 2.64 -2.82 1.26
C ALA A 262 1.94 -3.65 2.33
N ILE A 263 0.78 -4.25 1.98
CA ILE A 263 -0.02 -5.09 2.87
C ILE A 263 -0.70 -6.21 2.09
N THR A 264 -0.71 -7.42 2.65
CA THR A 264 -1.52 -8.53 2.14
C THR A 264 -2.00 -9.44 3.27
N PHE A 265 -2.95 -10.32 2.98
CA PHE A 265 -3.41 -11.34 3.91
C PHE A 265 -2.69 -12.66 3.66
N MET A 266 -2.01 -13.20 4.67
CA MET A 266 -1.50 -14.58 4.64
C MET A 266 -2.66 -15.58 4.77
N ASN A 267 -3.67 -15.25 5.56
CA ASN A 267 -4.93 -15.96 5.74
C ASN A 267 -5.99 -15.01 6.32
N ASP A 268 -7.20 -15.49 6.61
CA ASP A 268 -8.30 -14.64 7.08
C ASP A 268 -8.06 -13.89 8.40
N SER A 269 -7.05 -14.29 9.18
CA SER A 269 -6.75 -13.74 10.51
C SER A 269 -5.31 -13.24 10.67
N LEU A 270 -4.49 -13.29 9.61
CA LEU A 270 -3.08 -12.87 9.68
C LEU A 270 -2.73 -12.01 8.48
N ILE A 271 -2.27 -10.79 8.75
CA ILE A 271 -1.80 -9.81 7.78
C ILE A 271 -0.27 -9.82 7.74
N VAL A 272 0.29 -9.63 6.55
CA VAL A 272 1.71 -9.32 6.32
C VAL A 272 1.80 -7.88 5.81
N ILE A 273 2.76 -7.13 6.35
CA ILE A 273 3.06 -5.74 5.96
C ILE A 273 4.53 -5.65 5.60
N ALA A 274 4.85 -4.86 4.57
CA ALA A 274 6.22 -4.46 4.28
C ALA A 274 6.42 -2.96 4.52
N ASP A 275 7.62 -2.59 4.95
CA ASP A 275 8.06 -1.20 4.94
C ASP A 275 9.29 -1.00 4.06
N GLU A 276 9.35 0.14 3.40
CA GLU A 276 10.51 0.56 2.63
C GLU A 276 11.73 0.84 3.53
N LYS A 277 12.90 0.71 2.93
CA LYS A 277 14.16 1.04 3.60
C LYS A 277 14.52 2.51 3.39
N PHE A 278 14.37 3.32 4.41
CA PHE A 278 14.72 4.73 4.39
C PHE A 278 15.79 5.06 5.46
N TRP A 279 16.95 5.55 5.03
CA TRP A 279 18.09 5.93 5.94
C TRP A 279 18.51 4.81 6.90
N GLY A 280 18.44 3.55 6.46
CA GLY A 280 18.81 2.38 7.27
C GLY A 280 17.72 1.89 8.21
N ILE A 281 16.53 2.49 8.19
CA ILE A 281 15.33 2.06 8.92
C ILE A 281 14.36 1.43 7.93
N GLY A 282 13.64 0.36 8.33
CA GLY A 282 12.72 -0.36 7.45
C GLY A 282 13.41 -1.44 6.62
N GLY A 283 12.80 -1.82 5.50
CA GLY A 283 13.21 -2.97 4.69
C GLY A 283 12.88 -4.30 5.36
N ASN A 284 11.70 -4.39 5.97
CA ASN A 284 11.29 -5.57 6.73
C ASN A 284 9.86 -5.98 6.38
N LEU A 285 9.56 -7.26 6.62
CA LEU A 285 8.21 -7.79 6.69
C LEU A 285 7.79 -7.98 8.14
N TYR A 286 6.53 -7.71 8.43
CA TYR A 286 5.91 -7.84 9.74
C TYR A 286 4.62 -8.64 9.63
N THR A 287 4.24 -9.35 10.69
CA THR A 287 2.95 -10.04 10.77
C THR A 287 2.09 -9.45 11.87
N TYR A 288 0.80 -9.28 11.60
CA TYR A 288 -0.16 -8.79 12.57
C TYR A 288 -1.42 -9.66 12.56
N PRO A 289 -1.79 -10.26 13.71
CA PRO A 289 -3.07 -10.96 13.82
C PRO A 289 -4.22 -9.95 13.81
N ILE A 290 -5.34 -10.37 13.19
CA ILE A 290 -6.62 -9.64 13.23
C ILE A 290 -7.70 -10.54 13.81
N GLU A 291 -8.59 -9.96 14.61
CA GLU A 291 -9.73 -10.65 15.22
C GLU A 291 -10.96 -10.66 14.29
#